data_60f80c72b6b2f18142905cd2aa2ae6cf
#
_entry.id   60f80c72b6b2f18142905cd2aa2ae6cf
#
_cell.length_a   1.000
_cell.length_b   1.000
_cell.length_c   1.000
_cell.angle_alpha   90.00
_cell.angle_beta   90.00
_cell.angle_gamma   90.00
#
_symmetry.space_group_name_H-M   'P 1'
#
loop_
_entity.id
_entity.type
_entity.pdbx_description
1 polymer ?
#
loop_
_entity_poly.entity_id
_entity_poly.type
_entity_poly.pdbx_seq_one_letter_code
_entity_poly.pdbx_strand_id
1 'polypeptide(L)'
;MSSAISHITFIVKDIEKTAKLFEFIFGAKVLYSSGRRTFSLSPEIFLSVNGLWIALMQGEPPAERSYTHVAFKVAPADFTEFAGRIKESGAEIKEGRSRISGEADALYFYDYDNHLFEIHSGTVEERLESYEKTSSSPDKP
;
A
#
# COMPACT_ATOMS: atom_id res chain seq x y z
N MET A 1 -26.10 1.11 -4.36
CA MET A 1 -24.91 1.93 -4.65
C MET A 1 -23.85 1.66 -3.59
N SER A 2 -22.63 1.40 -3.98
CA SER A 2 -21.55 1.20 -3.01
C SER A 2 -21.09 2.56 -2.46
N SER A 3 -20.69 2.60 -1.20
CA SER A 3 -20.20 3.83 -0.56
C SER A 3 -18.68 3.85 -0.43
N ALA A 4 -18.05 2.67 -0.38
CA ALA A 4 -16.60 2.57 -0.21
C ALA A 4 -16.16 1.13 -0.50
N ILE A 5 -14.84 0.92 -0.49
CA ILE A 5 -14.26 -0.41 -0.56
C ILE A 5 -14.56 -1.14 0.74
N SER A 6 -15.04 -2.39 0.65
CA SER A 6 -15.25 -3.24 1.82
C SER A 6 -13.91 -3.76 2.35
N HIS A 7 -13.16 -4.44 1.51
CA HIS A 7 -11.87 -5.01 1.86
C HIS A 7 -11.05 -5.29 0.61
N ILE A 8 -9.76 -5.58 0.81
CA ILE A 8 -8.84 -5.96 -0.26
C ILE A 8 -8.21 -7.29 0.15
N THR A 9 -8.15 -8.24 -0.77
CA THR A 9 -7.52 -9.54 -0.54
C THR A 9 -6.21 -9.64 -1.31
N PHE A 10 -5.15 -10.04 -0.62
CA PHE A 10 -3.86 -10.33 -1.23
C PHE A 10 -3.52 -11.81 -1.05
N ILE A 11 -3.14 -12.45 -2.14
CA ILE A 11 -2.65 -13.84 -2.10
C ILE A 11 -1.16 -13.80 -1.84
N VAL A 12 -0.73 -14.45 -0.75
CA VAL A 12 0.66 -14.45 -0.31
C VAL A 12 1.08 -15.87 0.08
N LYS A 13 2.37 -16.16 0.03
CA LYS A 13 2.89 -17.47 0.38
C LYS A 13 2.89 -17.74 1.88
N ASP A 14 3.21 -16.70 2.66
CA ASP A 14 3.33 -16.81 4.12
C ASP A 14 2.50 -15.68 4.74
N ILE A 15 1.27 -16.00 5.14
CA ILE A 15 0.34 -15.00 5.67
C ILE A 15 0.83 -14.39 6.98
N GLU A 16 1.53 -15.18 7.82
CA GLU A 16 2.04 -14.68 9.10
C GLU A 16 3.19 -13.68 8.90
N LYS A 17 4.09 -13.99 7.97
CA LYS A 17 5.20 -13.11 7.64
C LYS A 17 4.71 -11.79 7.07
N THR A 18 3.74 -11.83 6.17
CA THR A 18 3.16 -10.62 5.58
C THR A 18 2.39 -9.83 6.62
N ALA A 19 1.64 -10.49 7.51
CA ALA A 19 0.94 -9.81 8.61
C ALA A 19 1.93 -9.03 9.49
N LYS A 20 3.07 -9.62 9.82
CA LYS A 20 4.10 -8.94 10.61
C LYS A 20 4.67 -7.73 9.91
N LEU A 21 4.83 -7.79 8.58
CA LEU A 21 5.28 -6.65 7.80
C LEU A 21 4.30 -5.48 7.91
N PHE A 22 3.00 -5.76 7.78
CA PHE A 22 1.96 -4.74 7.91
C PHE A 22 1.85 -4.20 9.34
N GLU A 23 2.01 -5.06 10.34
CA GLU A 23 2.05 -4.62 11.74
C GLU A 23 3.20 -3.65 11.98
N PHE A 24 4.37 -3.97 11.46
CA PHE A 24 5.57 -3.14 11.63
C PHE A 24 5.45 -1.79 10.92
N ILE A 25 5.03 -1.79 9.64
CA ILE A 25 4.98 -0.55 8.86
C ILE A 25 3.79 0.32 9.25
N PHE A 26 2.60 -0.27 9.35
CA PHE A 26 1.34 0.48 9.47
C PHE A 26 0.70 0.40 10.86
N GLY A 27 1.28 -0.37 11.78
CA GLY A 27 0.62 -0.63 13.05
C GLY A 27 -0.67 -1.44 12.86
N ALA A 28 -0.73 -2.29 11.83
CA ALA A 28 -1.90 -3.08 11.54
C ALA A 28 -2.27 -3.96 12.72
N LYS A 29 -3.57 -4.16 12.92
CA LYS A 29 -4.09 -5.05 13.98
C LYS A 29 -4.63 -6.31 13.36
N VAL A 30 -4.27 -7.47 13.93
CA VAL A 30 -4.85 -8.75 13.52
C VAL A 30 -6.26 -8.84 14.09
N LEU A 31 -7.25 -8.94 13.20
CA LEU A 31 -8.65 -9.09 13.58
C LEU A 31 -9.04 -10.56 13.71
N TYR A 32 -8.41 -11.43 12.91
CA TYR A 32 -8.78 -12.84 12.81
C TYR A 32 -7.65 -13.61 12.16
N SER A 33 -7.46 -14.85 12.60
CA SER A 33 -6.57 -15.82 11.95
C SER A 33 -7.25 -17.16 11.95
N SER A 34 -7.33 -17.82 10.80
CA SER A 34 -7.92 -19.15 10.69
C SER A 34 -6.98 -20.25 11.19
N GLY A 35 -5.70 -19.92 11.45
CA GLY A 35 -4.69 -20.91 11.76
C GLY A 35 -4.50 -21.83 10.57
N ARG A 36 -4.60 -23.14 10.80
CA ARG A 36 -4.51 -24.15 9.74
C ARG A 36 -5.85 -24.47 9.10
N ARG A 37 -6.94 -23.92 9.63
CA ARG A 37 -8.28 -24.19 9.11
C ARG A 37 -8.54 -23.39 7.85
N THR A 38 -9.47 -23.88 7.04
CA THR A 38 -9.88 -23.24 5.80
C THR A 38 -11.39 -23.06 5.82
N PHE A 39 -11.84 -21.80 5.87
CA PHE A 39 -13.26 -21.44 5.82
C PHE A 39 -13.65 -20.80 4.49
N SER A 40 -12.69 -20.44 3.67
CA SER A 40 -12.86 -19.91 2.34
C SER A 40 -12.09 -20.82 1.36
N LEU A 41 -11.10 -20.31 0.66
CA LEU A 41 -10.30 -21.10 -0.28
C LEU A 41 -9.03 -21.68 0.35
N SER A 42 -8.51 -21.03 1.37
CA SER A 42 -7.26 -21.40 2.03
C SER A 42 -7.16 -20.71 3.39
N PRO A 43 -6.15 -21.02 4.21
CA PRO A 43 -5.91 -20.28 5.45
C PRO A 43 -5.75 -18.79 5.20
N GLU A 44 -6.23 -17.98 6.14
CA GLU A 44 -6.25 -16.53 5.98
C GLU A 44 -6.06 -15.79 7.30
N ILE A 45 -5.59 -14.55 7.19
CA ILE A 45 -5.50 -13.60 8.32
C ILE A 45 -6.19 -12.32 7.87
N PHE A 46 -7.03 -11.77 8.74
CA PHE A 46 -7.65 -10.46 8.53
C PHE A 46 -6.92 -9.41 9.36
N LEU A 47 -6.57 -8.32 8.72
CA LEU A 47 -5.91 -7.18 9.35
C LEU A 47 -6.79 -5.94 9.25
N SER A 48 -6.63 -5.05 10.22
CA SER A 48 -7.12 -3.67 10.12
C SER A 48 -5.94 -2.72 10.00
N VAL A 49 -5.92 -1.95 8.93
CA VAL A 49 -4.99 -0.82 8.78
C VAL A 49 -5.81 0.44 8.90
N ASN A 50 -5.83 1.02 10.09
CA ASN A 50 -6.64 2.21 10.40
C ASN A 50 -8.10 2.08 9.92
N GLY A 51 -8.71 0.93 10.18
CA GLY A 51 -10.10 0.65 9.81
C GLY A 51 -10.29 0.01 8.45
N LEU A 52 -9.28 -0.01 7.60
CA LEU A 52 -9.36 -0.73 6.33
C LEU A 52 -9.15 -2.23 6.58
N TRP A 53 -10.12 -3.04 6.17
CA TRP A 53 -10.00 -4.48 6.26
C TRP A 53 -9.15 -5.02 5.11
N ILE A 54 -8.05 -5.69 5.46
CA ILE A 54 -7.19 -6.40 4.50
C ILE A 54 -7.25 -7.88 4.83
N ALA A 55 -7.50 -8.71 3.82
CA ALA A 55 -7.43 -10.15 3.95
C ALA A 55 -6.13 -10.65 3.30
N LEU A 56 -5.35 -11.39 4.07
CA LEU A 56 -4.20 -12.13 3.55
C LEU A 56 -4.60 -13.58 3.40
N MET A 57 -4.52 -14.10 2.20
CA MET A 57 -4.91 -15.48 1.89
C MET A 57 -3.70 -16.24 1.38
N GLN A 58 -3.48 -17.42 1.95
CA GLN A 58 -2.36 -18.26 1.55
C GLN A 58 -2.59 -18.83 0.14
N GLY A 59 -1.58 -18.72 -0.72
CA GLY A 59 -1.68 -19.26 -2.08
C GLY A 59 -0.52 -18.80 -2.94
N GLU A 60 -0.66 -19.02 -4.25
CA GLU A 60 0.32 -18.58 -5.23
C GLU A 60 0.11 -17.09 -5.55
N PRO A 61 1.08 -16.24 -5.24
CA PRO A 61 0.97 -14.82 -5.54
C PRO A 61 1.21 -14.55 -7.02
N PRO A 62 1.04 -13.28 -7.46
CA PRO A 62 1.37 -12.90 -8.83
C PRO A 62 2.80 -13.31 -9.18
N ALA A 63 2.98 -13.98 -10.33
CA ALA A 63 4.29 -14.44 -10.79
C ALA A 63 5.17 -13.29 -11.26
N GLU A 64 4.58 -12.18 -11.67
CA GLU A 64 5.27 -11.03 -12.23
C GLU A 64 4.88 -9.75 -11.51
N ARG A 65 5.79 -8.79 -11.51
CA ARG A 65 5.53 -7.45 -10.99
C ARG A 65 4.84 -6.60 -12.05
N SER A 66 3.98 -5.68 -11.62
CA SER A 66 3.33 -4.70 -12.47
C SER A 66 3.26 -3.37 -11.74
N TYR A 67 2.77 -2.33 -12.40
CA TYR A 67 2.58 -1.05 -11.75
C TYR A 67 1.23 -0.97 -11.01
N THR A 68 0.40 -2.00 -11.06
CA THR A 68 -0.82 -2.06 -10.26
C THR A 68 -0.43 -2.01 -8.78
N HIS A 69 -0.97 -1.04 -8.07
CA HIS A 69 -0.57 -0.83 -6.68
C HIS A 69 -1.71 -0.32 -5.82
N VAL A 70 -1.53 -0.49 -4.52
CA VAL A 70 -2.43 0.06 -3.52
C VAL A 70 -1.66 1.12 -2.75
N ALA A 71 -2.21 2.34 -2.72
CA ALA A 71 -1.63 3.46 -2.00
C ALA A 71 -2.33 3.65 -0.66
N PHE A 72 -1.56 3.65 0.41
CA PHE A 72 -2.05 3.99 1.74
C PHE A 72 -1.83 5.46 1.99
N LYS A 73 -2.88 6.13 2.45
CA LYS A 73 -2.79 7.55 2.78
C LYS A 73 -2.08 7.73 4.11
N VAL A 74 -1.09 8.61 4.11
CA VAL A 74 -0.42 9.03 5.35
C VAL A 74 -0.48 10.56 5.44
N ALA A 75 -0.55 11.08 6.66
CA ALA A 75 -0.50 12.53 6.85
C ALA A 75 0.89 13.05 6.43
N PRO A 76 0.97 14.26 5.83
CA PRO A 76 2.28 14.82 5.46
C PRO A 76 3.28 14.85 6.62
N ALA A 77 2.81 15.16 7.84
CA ALA A 77 3.67 15.21 9.03
C ALA A 77 4.24 13.84 9.42
N ASP A 78 3.59 12.76 9.01
CA ASP A 78 3.98 11.39 9.38
C ASP A 78 4.75 10.67 8.27
N PHE A 79 4.89 11.28 7.11
CA PHE A 79 5.49 10.62 5.94
C PHE A 79 6.91 10.10 6.23
N THR A 80 7.75 10.92 6.84
CA THR A 80 9.14 10.55 7.13
C THR A 80 9.21 9.34 8.07
N GLU A 81 8.32 9.27 9.05
CA GLU A 81 8.26 8.14 9.98
C GLU A 81 7.87 6.85 9.26
N PHE A 82 6.83 6.89 8.43
CA PHE A 82 6.42 5.72 7.64
C PHE A 82 7.50 5.29 6.67
N ALA A 83 8.14 6.23 5.97
CA ALA A 83 9.25 5.93 5.08
C ALA A 83 10.40 5.25 5.84
N GLY A 84 10.69 5.72 7.05
CA GLY A 84 11.69 5.11 7.92
C GLY A 84 11.37 3.67 8.29
N ARG A 85 10.11 3.39 8.63
CA ARG A 85 9.67 2.02 8.94
C ARG A 85 9.78 1.09 7.74
N ILE A 86 9.43 1.57 6.55
CA ILE A 86 9.58 0.78 5.32
C ILE A 86 11.04 0.41 5.10
N LYS A 87 11.95 1.37 5.23
CA LYS A 87 13.40 1.12 5.10
C LYS A 87 13.89 0.14 6.17
N GLU A 88 13.50 0.34 7.41
CA GLU A 88 13.89 -0.51 8.53
C GLU A 88 13.35 -1.95 8.39
N SER A 89 12.18 -2.12 7.78
CA SER A 89 11.61 -3.44 7.54
C SER A 89 12.42 -4.28 6.57
N GLY A 90 13.30 -3.68 5.80
CA GLY A 90 14.05 -4.35 4.74
C GLY A 90 13.25 -4.59 3.47
N ALA A 91 12.02 -4.06 3.37
CA ALA A 91 11.23 -4.18 2.14
C ALA A 91 11.95 -3.51 0.98
N GLU A 92 11.83 -4.11 -0.20
CA GLU A 92 12.45 -3.56 -1.40
C GLU A 92 11.70 -2.29 -1.82
N ILE A 93 12.44 -1.18 -1.87
CA ILE A 93 11.88 0.11 -2.30
C ILE A 93 12.00 0.21 -3.80
N LYS A 94 10.88 0.52 -4.47
CA LYS A 94 10.86 0.78 -5.90
C LYS A 94 11.01 2.28 -6.11
N GLU A 95 11.95 2.67 -6.97
CA GLU A 95 12.07 4.07 -7.36
C GLU A 95 10.78 4.54 -8.03
N GLY A 96 10.24 5.64 -7.54
CA GLY A 96 9.01 6.20 -8.06
C GLY A 96 9.23 6.99 -9.35
N ARG A 97 8.12 7.34 -9.99
CA ARG A 97 8.17 8.24 -11.17
C ARG A 97 8.64 9.63 -10.75
N SER A 98 9.10 10.40 -11.72
CA SER A 98 9.42 11.80 -11.49
C SER A 98 8.16 12.56 -11.02
N ARG A 99 8.32 13.39 -10.00
CA ARG A 99 7.24 14.21 -9.47
C ARG A 99 7.32 15.60 -10.06
N ILE A 100 6.18 16.21 -10.33
CA ILE A 100 6.11 17.62 -10.71
C ILE A 100 6.01 18.50 -9.47
N SER A 101 6.35 19.77 -9.61
CA SER A 101 6.29 20.72 -8.49
C SER A 101 4.88 20.80 -7.90
N GLY A 102 4.80 20.72 -6.58
CA GLY A 102 3.53 20.78 -5.86
C GLY A 102 2.83 19.45 -5.64
N GLU A 103 3.32 18.36 -6.24
CA GLU A 103 2.81 17.04 -5.92
C GLU A 103 3.24 16.63 -4.51
N ALA A 104 2.38 15.87 -3.85
CA ALA A 104 2.65 15.33 -2.52
C ALA A 104 3.75 14.27 -2.56
N ASP A 105 4.30 13.94 -1.39
CA ASP A 105 5.29 12.90 -1.26
C ASP A 105 4.68 11.52 -1.47
N ALA A 106 5.48 10.63 -2.05
CA ALA A 106 5.11 9.25 -2.26
C ALA A 106 6.35 8.36 -2.18
N LEU A 107 6.15 7.12 -1.72
CA LEU A 107 7.21 6.13 -1.68
C LEU A 107 6.58 4.77 -1.98
N TYR A 108 7.22 4.01 -2.88
CA TYR A 108 6.78 2.69 -3.33
C TYR A 108 7.65 1.60 -2.75
N PHE A 109 7.03 0.48 -2.40
CA PHE A 109 7.77 -0.69 -1.93
C PHE A 109 7.03 -1.97 -2.30
N TYR A 110 7.77 -3.08 -2.38
CA TYR A 110 7.20 -4.41 -2.62
C TYR A 110 7.08 -5.18 -1.31
N ASP A 111 6.05 -6.01 -1.22
CA ASP A 111 6.03 -7.06 -0.20
C ASP A 111 6.89 -8.24 -0.65
N TYR A 112 6.78 -9.39 0.01
CA TYR A 112 7.52 -10.60 -0.34
C TYR A 112 6.99 -11.31 -1.59
N ASP A 113 5.85 -10.88 -2.12
CA ASP A 113 5.04 -11.63 -3.09
C ASP A 113 4.66 -10.81 -4.32
N ASN A 114 5.51 -9.87 -4.72
CA ASN A 114 5.34 -9.05 -5.93
C ASN A 114 4.17 -8.06 -5.90
N HIS A 115 3.54 -7.83 -4.74
CA HIS A 115 2.55 -6.76 -4.61
C HIS A 115 3.27 -5.43 -4.42
N LEU A 116 2.84 -4.42 -5.18
CA LEU A 116 3.39 -3.07 -5.07
C LEU A 116 2.47 -2.24 -4.18
N PHE A 117 3.07 -1.59 -3.19
CA PHE A 117 2.39 -0.69 -2.29
C PHE A 117 3.00 0.70 -2.36
N GLU A 118 2.21 1.67 -1.99
CA GLU A 118 2.64 3.06 -1.92
C GLU A 118 2.18 3.66 -0.60
N ILE A 119 2.98 4.54 -0.01
CA ILE A 119 2.48 5.52 0.95
C ILE A 119 2.42 6.86 0.24
N HIS A 120 1.33 7.59 0.45
CA HIS A 120 1.03 8.82 -0.29
C HIS A 120 0.40 9.85 0.64
N SER A 121 0.92 11.08 0.62
CA SER A 121 0.49 12.12 1.56
C SER A 121 -0.46 13.16 0.97
N GLY A 122 -0.87 13.02 -0.28
CA GLY A 122 -1.69 14.00 -0.94
C GLY A 122 -3.12 13.57 -1.21
N THR A 123 -3.85 14.44 -1.92
CA THR A 123 -5.21 14.20 -2.38
C THR A 123 -5.27 14.31 -3.90
N VAL A 124 -6.36 13.82 -4.49
CA VAL A 124 -6.57 13.98 -5.94
C VAL A 124 -6.72 15.45 -6.30
N GLU A 125 -7.36 16.25 -5.44
CA GLU A 125 -7.54 17.67 -5.65
C GLU A 125 -6.20 18.40 -5.73
N GLU A 126 -5.29 18.11 -4.80
CA GLU A 126 -3.94 18.68 -4.81
C GLU A 126 -3.17 18.29 -6.07
N ARG A 127 -3.29 17.03 -6.48
CA ARG A 127 -2.63 16.54 -7.69
C ARG A 127 -3.15 17.23 -8.93
N LEU A 128 -4.47 17.35 -9.06
CA LEU A 128 -5.08 18.02 -10.21
C LEU A 128 -4.72 19.51 -10.26
N GLU A 129 -4.68 20.17 -9.11
CA GLU A 129 -4.21 21.55 -9.03
C GLU A 129 -2.76 21.68 -9.49
N SER A 130 -1.91 20.75 -9.05
CA SER A 130 -0.50 20.70 -9.44
C SER A 130 -0.34 20.48 -10.96
N TYR A 131 -1.14 19.59 -11.54
CA TYR A 131 -1.13 19.33 -12.98
C TYR A 131 -1.62 20.56 -13.78
N GLU A 132 -2.65 21.22 -13.31
CA GLU A 132 -3.19 22.40 -13.95
C GLU A 132 -2.16 23.54 -13.97
N LYS A 133 -1.51 23.81 -12.85
CA LYS A 133 -0.46 24.81 -12.76
C LYS A 133 0.72 24.48 -13.68
N THR A 134 1.11 23.25 -13.76
CA THR A 134 2.21 22.79 -14.62
C THR A 134 1.83 22.89 -16.09
N SER A 135 0.61 22.49 -16.46
CA SER A 135 0.16 22.52 -17.86
C SER A 135 -0.10 23.94 -18.37
N SER A 136 -0.33 24.92 -17.51
CA SER A 136 -0.47 26.33 -17.89
C SER A 136 0.87 27.05 -18.03
N SER A 137 2.00 26.38 -17.72
CA SER A 137 3.33 26.95 -17.88
C SER A 137 3.70 27.03 -19.37
N PRO A 138 4.17 28.19 -19.86
CA PRO A 138 4.55 28.33 -21.27
C PRO A 138 5.77 27.48 -21.67
N ASP A 139 6.58 27.03 -20.72
CA ASP A 139 7.75 26.20 -20.95
C ASP A 139 7.44 24.70 -20.94
N LYS A 140 6.20 24.33 -20.72
CA LYS A 140 5.77 22.93 -20.70
C LYS A 140 5.57 22.42 -22.12
N PRO A 141 6.27 21.35 -22.51
CA PRO A 141 6.06 20.76 -23.83
C PRO A 141 4.67 20.11 -23.96
#